data_070cbd2c43738d9efda0cbb3ab2330ea
#
_entry.id   070cbd2c43738d9efda0cbb3ab2330ea
#
_cell.length_a   1.000
_cell.length_b   1.000
_cell.length_c   1.000
_cell.angle_alpha   90.00
_cell.angle_beta   90.00
_cell.angle_gamma   90.00
#
_symmetry.space_group_name_H-M   'P 1'
#
loop_
_entity.id
_entity.type
_entity.pdbx_description
1 polymer ?
#
loop_
_entity_poly.entity_id
_entity_poly.type
_entity_poly.pdbx_seq_one_letter_code
_entity_poly.pdbx_strand_id
1 'polypeptide(L)'
;EIRLDAEVHTAKDVSALGIGVGDFISFAPRTEITPTGYIKSRHLDDKASAAILLQFLHRIADENLTLPYTTCFFFSNNEEIGYGGNSNMPEHTVEYLAVDMGAMGDDQQTDEYTVSICVKDGSGPYHFGLRQQLVGLCESQEIPYKLDIYPFYGSDASAAMKAGWDVRHALIGPGIDASHAYERTHRKSLEACSKLLEAYLSAQMIGKLPGKEGDIEWKN
;
A
#
# COMPACT_ATOMS: atom_id res chain seq x y z
N GLU A 1 3.59 2.00 28.39
CA GLU A 1 2.58 1.71 29.43
C GLU A 1 1.21 2.19 28.96
N ILE A 2 0.19 1.33 29.11
CA ILE A 2 -1.20 1.67 28.81
C ILE A 2 -1.95 1.77 30.13
N ARG A 3 -2.61 2.89 30.35
CA ARG A 3 -3.43 3.12 31.53
C ARG A 3 -4.89 2.74 31.22
N LEU A 4 -5.48 1.95 32.11
CA LEU A 4 -6.89 1.53 32.03
C LEU A 4 -7.78 2.51 32.80
N ASP A 5 -8.94 2.83 32.22
CA ASP A 5 -10.00 3.60 32.91
C ASP A 5 -10.81 2.66 33.81
N ALA A 6 -10.14 2.03 34.77
CA ALA A 6 -10.67 1.10 35.75
C ALA A 6 -9.91 1.20 37.08
N GLU A 7 -10.53 0.84 38.18
CA GLU A 7 -9.87 0.76 39.50
C GLU A 7 -9.00 -0.50 39.57
N VAL A 8 -7.79 -0.40 39.02
CA VAL A 8 -6.79 -1.49 39.02
C VAL A 8 -5.45 -0.94 39.54
N HIS A 9 -4.84 -1.65 40.45
CA HIS A 9 -3.57 -1.26 41.08
C HIS A 9 -2.51 -2.34 41.00
N THR A 10 -2.93 -3.59 40.72
CA THR A 10 -2.04 -4.76 40.68
C THR A 10 -2.29 -5.61 39.43
N ALA A 11 -1.33 -6.46 39.06
CA ALA A 11 -1.50 -7.44 37.99
C ALA A 11 -2.70 -8.37 38.22
N LYS A 12 -3.00 -8.67 39.50
CA LYS A 12 -4.17 -9.50 39.85
C LYS A 12 -5.49 -8.78 39.52
N ASP A 13 -5.56 -7.48 39.77
CA ASP A 13 -6.75 -6.68 39.44
C ASP A 13 -6.97 -6.64 37.94
N VAL A 14 -5.88 -6.48 37.16
CA VAL A 14 -5.94 -6.51 35.69
C VAL A 14 -6.42 -7.87 35.19
N SER A 15 -5.88 -8.97 35.76
CA SER A 15 -6.34 -10.32 35.42
C SER A 15 -7.80 -10.58 35.79
N ALA A 16 -8.29 -9.96 36.85
CA ALA A 16 -9.70 -10.07 37.27
C ALA A 16 -10.66 -9.39 36.28
N LEU A 17 -10.17 -8.44 35.43
CA LEU A 17 -10.90 -7.87 34.31
C LEU A 17 -10.91 -8.79 33.06
N GLY A 18 -10.25 -9.95 33.12
CA GLY A 18 -10.11 -10.86 32.01
C GLY A 18 -9.01 -10.49 31.03
N ILE A 19 -8.11 -9.56 31.42
CA ILE A 19 -6.98 -9.12 30.60
C ILE A 19 -5.74 -9.92 30.98
N GLY A 20 -5.12 -10.55 30.00
CA GLY A 20 -3.95 -11.42 30.19
C GLY A 20 -2.79 -11.10 29.26
N VAL A 21 -1.69 -11.81 29.49
CA VAL A 21 -0.53 -11.74 28.58
C VAL A 21 -0.89 -12.35 27.24
N GLY A 22 -0.65 -11.60 26.15
CA GLY A 22 -1.01 -12.00 24.78
C GLY A 22 -2.28 -11.36 24.26
N ASP A 23 -3.03 -10.63 25.07
CA ASP A 23 -4.20 -9.88 24.61
C ASP A 23 -3.78 -8.65 23.80
N PHE A 24 -4.58 -8.34 22.78
CA PHE A 24 -4.37 -7.19 21.90
C PHE A 24 -5.07 -5.95 22.45
N ILE A 25 -4.41 -4.81 22.32
CA ILE A 25 -4.97 -3.52 22.68
C ILE A 25 -5.05 -2.67 21.43
N SER A 26 -6.25 -2.28 21.05
CA SER A 26 -6.50 -1.39 19.92
C SER A 26 -7.00 -0.04 20.42
N PHE A 27 -6.39 1.02 19.92
CA PHE A 27 -6.86 2.38 20.18
C PHE A 27 -8.00 2.75 19.24
N ALA A 28 -8.95 3.54 19.72
CA ALA A 28 -10.01 4.08 18.89
C ALA A 28 -9.42 4.89 17.71
N PRO A 29 -9.92 4.74 16.50
CA PRO A 29 -9.39 5.41 15.31
C PRO A 29 -9.54 6.93 15.37
N ARG A 30 -10.57 7.45 16.02
CA ARG A 30 -10.86 8.89 16.17
C ARG A 30 -10.85 9.63 14.83
N THR A 31 -11.52 9.06 13.83
CA THR A 31 -11.53 9.58 12.47
C THR A 31 -12.18 10.95 12.38
N GLU A 32 -11.50 11.90 11.75
CA GLU A 32 -11.98 13.24 11.46
C GLU A 32 -11.71 13.56 9.98
N ILE A 33 -12.74 14.09 9.30
CA ILE A 33 -12.60 14.62 7.94
C ILE A 33 -12.89 16.12 8.00
N THR A 34 -11.89 16.93 7.65
CA THR A 34 -12.02 18.38 7.70
C THR A 34 -12.74 18.92 6.45
N PRO A 35 -13.39 20.09 6.53
CA PRO A 35 -13.98 20.73 5.36
C PRO A 35 -12.96 21.05 4.25
N THR A 36 -11.67 21.15 4.59
CA THR A 36 -10.58 21.41 3.64
C THR A 36 -10.03 20.16 3.00
N GLY A 37 -10.55 18.96 3.35
CA GLY A 37 -10.22 17.70 2.70
C GLY A 37 -9.14 16.88 3.39
N TYR A 38 -8.66 17.29 4.56
CA TYR A 38 -7.77 16.46 5.35
C TYR A 38 -8.53 15.34 6.06
N ILE A 39 -7.90 14.21 6.15
CA ILE A 39 -8.37 13.01 6.85
C ILE A 39 -7.35 12.70 7.93
N LYS A 40 -7.83 12.67 9.17
CA LYS A 40 -7.03 12.32 10.35
C LYS A 40 -7.63 11.10 11.02
N SER A 41 -6.83 10.11 11.30
CA SER A 41 -7.28 8.89 11.98
C SER A 41 -6.08 8.07 12.43
N ARG A 42 -6.27 7.17 13.37
CA ARG A 42 -5.36 6.03 13.50
C ARG A 42 -5.67 5.02 12.40
N HIS A 43 -4.69 4.23 12.02
CA HIS A 43 -4.82 3.11 11.08
C HIS A 43 -5.19 3.53 9.64
N LEU A 44 -4.81 4.75 9.21
CA LEU A 44 -4.81 5.10 7.79
C LEU A 44 -3.79 4.24 7.03
N ASP A 45 -2.71 3.93 7.69
CA ASP A 45 -1.76 2.87 7.40
C ASP A 45 -2.30 1.53 7.95
N ASP A 46 -2.85 0.59 7.10
CA ASP A 46 -3.06 0.84 5.67
C ASP A 46 -4.54 0.69 5.26
N LYS A 47 -5.45 1.17 6.09
CA LYS A 47 -6.88 1.19 5.74
C LYS A 47 -7.22 2.18 4.63
N ALA A 48 -6.37 3.19 4.40
CA ALA A 48 -6.56 4.13 3.31
C ALA A 48 -6.42 3.44 1.95
N SER A 49 -5.38 2.64 1.74
CA SER A 49 -5.20 1.88 0.51
C SER A 49 -6.20 0.74 0.39
N ALA A 50 -6.53 0.07 1.50
CA ALA A 50 -7.62 -0.91 1.49
C ALA A 50 -8.95 -0.31 1.01
N ALA A 51 -9.28 0.92 1.42
CA ALA A 51 -10.46 1.63 0.95
C ALA A 51 -10.41 1.95 -0.54
N ILE A 52 -9.24 2.35 -1.08
CA ILE A 52 -9.03 2.58 -2.52
C ILE A 52 -9.28 1.28 -3.31
N LEU A 53 -8.72 0.17 -2.86
CA LEU A 53 -8.91 -1.13 -3.50
C LEU A 53 -10.38 -1.57 -3.48
N LEU A 54 -11.06 -1.43 -2.34
CA LEU A 54 -12.49 -1.75 -2.21
C LEU A 54 -13.36 -0.87 -3.09
N GLN A 55 -13.08 0.44 -3.16
CA GLN A 55 -13.79 1.35 -4.05
C GLN A 55 -13.65 0.93 -5.52
N PHE A 56 -12.45 0.54 -5.94
CA PHE A 56 -12.23 0.08 -7.30
C PHE A 56 -12.94 -1.25 -7.58
N LEU A 57 -12.96 -2.18 -6.64
CA LEU A 57 -13.74 -3.42 -6.75
C LEU A 57 -15.24 -3.16 -6.90
N HIS A 58 -15.79 -2.20 -6.15
CA HIS A 58 -17.18 -1.78 -6.33
C HIS A 58 -17.42 -1.25 -7.74
N ARG A 59 -16.52 -0.41 -8.26
CA ARG A 59 -16.65 0.11 -9.63
C ARG A 59 -16.56 -0.99 -10.69
N ILE A 60 -15.68 -1.97 -10.53
CA ILE A 60 -15.62 -3.15 -11.43
C ILE A 60 -16.99 -3.81 -11.51
N ALA A 61 -17.64 -4.02 -10.36
CA ALA A 61 -18.94 -4.69 -10.31
C ALA A 61 -20.07 -3.82 -10.88
N ASP A 62 -20.13 -2.55 -10.50
CA ASP A 62 -21.23 -1.64 -10.86
C ASP A 62 -21.18 -1.21 -12.34
N GLU A 63 -19.99 -0.99 -12.87
CA GLU A 63 -19.75 -0.53 -14.24
C GLU A 63 -19.46 -1.70 -15.20
N ASN A 64 -19.43 -2.95 -14.74
CA ASN A 64 -19.06 -4.15 -15.51
C ASN A 64 -17.70 -3.99 -16.22
N LEU A 65 -16.72 -3.44 -15.53
CA LEU A 65 -15.38 -3.23 -16.10
C LEU A 65 -14.69 -4.57 -16.35
N THR A 66 -14.00 -4.67 -17.47
CA THR A 66 -13.17 -5.83 -17.80
C THR A 66 -11.70 -5.41 -17.75
N LEU A 67 -10.92 -6.09 -16.92
CA LEU A 67 -9.48 -5.89 -16.84
C LEU A 67 -8.76 -6.72 -17.93
N PRO A 68 -7.64 -6.22 -18.49
CA PRO A 68 -6.91 -6.92 -19.55
C PRO A 68 -6.24 -8.21 -19.08
N TYR A 69 -6.04 -8.38 -17.76
CA TYR A 69 -5.41 -9.55 -17.15
C TYR A 69 -6.18 -10.03 -15.94
N THR A 70 -6.01 -11.32 -15.62
CA THR A 70 -6.46 -11.87 -14.33
C THR A 70 -5.80 -11.10 -13.20
N THR A 71 -6.62 -10.49 -12.37
CA THR A 71 -6.18 -9.64 -11.27
C THR A 71 -6.68 -10.21 -9.95
N CYS A 72 -5.77 -10.36 -8.99
CA CYS A 72 -6.08 -10.76 -7.64
C CYS A 72 -5.96 -9.53 -6.72
N PHE A 73 -7.03 -9.17 -6.05
CA PHE A 73 -7.02 -8.18 -4.97
C PHE A 73 -6.79 -8.93 -3.66
N PHE A 74 -5.59 -8.77 -3.12
CA PHE A 74 -5.15 -9.49 -1.95
C PHE A 74 -5.08 -8.54 -0.74
N PHE A 75 -5.90 -8.81 0.27
CA PHE A 75 -5.87 -8.11 1.55
C PHE A 75 -5.18 -9.02 2.54
N SER A 76 -3.93 -8.74 2.83
CA SER A 76 -3.11 -9.55 3.71
C SER A 76 -3.44 -9.33 5.18
N ASN A 77 -3.07 -10.30 6.00
CA ASN A 77 -2.93 -10.14 7.44
C ASN A 77 -1.43 -10.12 7.79
N ASN A 78 -1.07 -9.50 8.91
CA ASN A 78 0.29 -9.46 9.44
C ASN A 78 1.32 -8.67 8.60
N GLU A 79 0.87 -7.78 7.70
CA GLU A 79 1.78 -6.90 6.96
C GLU A 79 2.64 -6.08 7.92
N GLU A 80 2.03 -5.47 8.95
CA GLU A 80 2.66 -4.62 9.98
C GLU A 80 3.76 -5.30 10.82
N ILE A 81 3.89 -6.60 10.69
CA ILE A 81 4.95 -7.40 11.31
C ILE A 81 5.78 -8.19 10.28
N GLY A 82 5.66 -7.84 9.00
CA GLY A 82 6.51 -8.30 7.90
C GLY A 82 6.17 -9.67 7.29
N TYR A 83 4.93 -10.15 7.45
CA TYR A 83 4.55 -11.49 6.96
C TYR A 83 3.48 -11.51 5.86
N GLY A 84 2.73 -10.47 5.65
CA GLY A 84 1.50 -10.46 4.83
C GLY A 84 1.66 -11.05 3.43
N GLY A 85 2.52 -10.46 2.60
CA GLY A 85 2.69 -10.80 1.19
C GLY A 85 3.52 -12.05 0.90
N ASN A 86 3.98 -12.79 1.89
CA ASN A 86 4.90 -13.90 1.71
C ASN A 86 4.23 -15.26 1.41
N SER A 87 2.90 -15.34 1.49
CA SER A 87 2.13 -16.56 1.28
C SER A 87 0.81 -16.29 0.56
N ASN A 88 0.15 -17.37 0.11
CA ASN A 88 -1.15 -17.34 -0.57
C ASN A 88 -1.21 -16.56 -1.89
N MET A 89 -0.07 -16.24 -2.49
CA MET A 89 -0.03 -15.64 -3.81
C MET A 89 -0.42 -16.66 -4.88
N PRO A 90 -1.23 -16.29 -5.91
CA PRO A 90 -1.52 -17.21 -7.02
C PRO A 90 -0.24 -17.63 -7.74
N GLU A 91 -0.14 -18.92 -8.11
CA GLU A 91 1.08 -19.54 -8.68
C GLU A 91 1.63 -18.86 -9.94
N HIS A 92 0.80 -18.26 -10.75
CA HIS A 92 1.19 -17.62 -12.01
C HIS A 92 1.25 -16.10 -11.92
N THR A 93 1.44 -15.56 -10.73
CA THR A 93 1.61 -14.11 -10.52
C THR A 93 2.89 -13.64 -11.20
N VAL A 94 2.77 -12.62 -12.06
CA VAL A 94 3.89 -12.04 -12.81
C VAL A 94 4.28 -10.67 -12.26
N GLU A 95 3.29 -9.90 -11.83
CA GLU A 95 3.47 -8.58 -11.23
C GLU A 95 2.78 -8.52 -9.87
N TYR A 96 3.44 -7.89 -8.92
CA TYR A 96 2.92 -7.63 -7.59
C TYR A 96 3.03 -6.13 -7.29
N LEU A 97 1.91 -5.45 -7.33
CA LEU A 97 1.83 -4.05 -6.92
C LEU A 97 1.29 -3.99 -5.48
N ALA A 98 2.13 -3.64 -4.53
CA ALA A 98 1.66 -3.26 -3.21
C ALA A 98 1.02 -1.88 -3.28
N VAL A 99 -0.14 -1.75 -2.68
CA VAL A 99 -0.82 -0.46 -2.47
C VAL A 99 -0.81 -0.24 -0.97
N ASP A 100 0.15 0.53 -0.52
CA ASP A 100 0.47 0.79 0.87
C ASP A 100 0.72 2.30 1.05
N MET A 101 1.06 2.79 2.22
CA MET A 101 1.27 4.22 2.42
C MET A 101 2.61 4.70 1.88
N GLY A 102 2.68 5.96 1.44
CA GLY A 102 3.91 6.70 1.22
C GLY A 102 4.33 7.40 2.52
N ALA A 103 5.53 7.11 3.02
CA ALA A 103 6.04 7.71 4.24
C ALA A 103 6.44 9.18 4.03
N MET A 104 6.06 10.03 4.97
CA MET A 104 6.44 11.46 5.00
C MET A 104 7.49 11.71 6.07
N GLY A 105 8.42 12.63 5.81
CA GLY A 105 9.48 12.99 6.73
C GLY A 105 10.41 14.05 6.16
N ASP A 106 11.36 14.53 6.96
CA ASP A 106 12.23 15.66 6.60
C ASP A 106 13.05 15.42 5.33
N ASP A 107 13.48 14.19 5.07
CA ASP A 107 14.27 13.80 3.90
C ASP A 107 13.44 13.13 2.80
N GLN A 108 12.11 13.13 2.91
CA GLN A 108 11.20 12.49 1.97
C GLN A 108 10.62 13.51 0.96
N GLN A 109 10.32 13.03 -0.25
CA GLN A 109 9.62 13.83 -1.27
C GLN A 109 8.11 13.68 -1.20
N THR A 110 7.64 12.61 -0.59
CA THR A 110 6.21 12.28 -0.43
C THR A 110 5.49 13.38 0.33
N ASP A 111 4.30 13.72 -0.16
CA ASP A 111 3.41 14.70 0.44
C ASP A 111 1.96 14.18 0.52
N GLU A 112 1.09 14.91 1.20
CA GLU A 112 -0.32 14.55 1.40
C GLU A 112 -1.21 14.79 0.16
N TYR A 113 -0.66 15.19 -0.99
CA TYR A 113 -1.45 15.61 -2.16
C TYR A 113 -1.19 14.80 -3.41
N THR A 114 -0.15 13.98 -3.41
CA THR A 114 0.30 13.19 -4.54
C THR A 114 0.27 11.71 -4.23
N VAL A 115 0.29 10.85 -5.25
CA VAL A 115 0.60 9.44 -5.04
C VAL A 115 2.11 9.27 -4.92
N SER A 116 2.54 8.48 -3.94
CA SER A 116 3.93 8.05 -3.83
C SER A 116 4.18 6.83 -4.70
N ILE A 117 5.31 6.81 -5.39
CA ILE A 117 5.86 5.63 -6.08
C ILE A 117 7.21 5.34 -5.43
N CYS A 118 7.31 4.25 -4.71
CA CYS A 118 8.53 3.88 -4.02
C CYS A 118 9.58 3.37 -5.01
N VAL A 119 10.78 3.94 -4.95
CA VAL A 119 11.92 3.52 -5.77
C VAL A 119 12.69 2.39 -5.11
N LYS A 120 12.82 2.49 -3.78
CA LYS A 120 13.58 1.57 -2.94
C LYS A 120 13.07 1.66 -1.51
N ASP A 121 12.96 0.53 -0.85
CA ASP A 121 12.74 0.43 0.60
C ASP A 121 13.95 -0.15 1.33
N GLY A 122 13.79 -0.47 2.62
CA GLY A 122 14.82 -1.11 3.44
C GLY A 122 15.22 -2.52 2.96
N SER A 123 14.41 -3.17 2.11
CA SER A 123 14.69 -4.48 1.54
C SER A 123 15.50 -4.43 0.25
N GLY A 124 15.44 -3.31 -0.48
CA GLY A 124 16.13 -3.14 -1.75
C GLY A 124 15.34 -2.34 -2.77
N PRO A 125 15.81 -2.26 -4.02
CA PRO A 125 15.14 -1.54 -5.09
C PRO A 125 13.91 -2.31 -5.59
N TYR A 126 12.85 -1.59 -5.91
CA TYR A 126 11.70 -2.10 -6.65
C TYR A 126 12.03 -2.30 -8.13
N HIS A 127 11.23 -3.11 -8.84
CA HIS A 127 11.49 -3.46 -10.24
C HIS A 127 11.50 -2.21 -11.13
N PHE A 128 12.64 -1.92 -11.76
CA PHE A 128 12.88 -0.69 -12.51
C PHE A 128 11.83 -0.45 -13.61
N GLY A 129 11.57 -1.47 -14.45
CA GLY A 129 10.64 -1.34 -15.57
C GLY A 129 9.20 -1.07 -15.11
N LEU A 130 8.72 -1.77 -14.06
CA LEU A 130 7.38 -1.54 -13.51
C LEU A 130 7.24 -0.14 -12.93
N ARG A 131 8.25 0.33 -12.20
CA ARG A 131 8.30 1.70 -11.71
C ARG A 131 8.25 2.73 -12.86
N GLN A 132 9.02 2.51 -13.94
CA GLN A 132 9.00 3.41 -15.10
C GLN A 132 7.64 3.42 -15.80
N GLN A 133 6.95 2.29 -15.85
CA GLN A 133 5.57 2.24 -16.36
C GLN A 133 4.63 3.08 -15.50
N LEU A 134 4.70 2.95 -14.17
CA LEU A 134 3.89 3.75 -13.25
C LEU A 134 4.15 5.25 -13.41
N VAL A 135 5.41 5.66 -13.55
CA VAL A 135 5.78 7.05 -13.84
C VAL A 135 5.18 7.50 -15.19
N GLY A 136 5.36 6.71 -16.26
CA GLY A 136 4.81 7.04 -17.57
C GLY A 136 3.29 7.17 -17.58
N LEU A 137 2.58 6.35 -16.79
CA LEU A 137 1.13 6.46 -16.59
C LEU A 137 0.77 7.78 -15.88
N CYS A 138 1.52 8.15 -14.85
CA CYS A 138 1.31 9.43 -14.17
C CYS A 138 1.52 10.61 -15.12
N GLU A 139 2.60 10.60 -15.90
CA GLU A 139 2.91 11.66 -16.85
C GLU A 139 1.87 11.77 -17.97
N SER A 140 1.46 10.63 -18.53
CA SER A 140 0.50 10.60 -19.64
C SER A 140 -0.93 10.99 -19.24
N GLN A 141 -1.30 10.80 -17.98
CA GLN A 141 -2.64 11.09 -17.46
C GLN A 141 -2.67 12.27 -16.49
N GLU A 142 -1.58 13.02 -16.38
CA GLU A 142 -1.44 14.18 -15.50
C GLU A 142 -1.77 13.88 -14.02
N ILE A 143 -1.40 12.66 -13.57
CA ILE A 143 -1.59 12.24 -12.18
C ILE A 143 -0.43 12.81 -11.34
N PRO A 144 -0.70 13.60 -10.29
CA PRO A 144 0.36 14.14 -9.46
C PRO A 144 1.04 13.03 -8.64
N TYR A 145 2.35 12.91 -8.76
CA TYR A 145 3.13 11.85 -8.11
C TYR A 145 4.46 12.34 -7.53
N LYS A 146 5.04 11.56 -6.64
CA LYS A 146 6.40 11.70 -6.14
C LYS A 146 7.12 10.36 -6.21
N LEU A 147 8.42 10.42 -6.53
CA LEU A 147 9.34 9.29 -6.37
C LEU A 147 10.06 9.42 -5.04
N ASP A 148 10.13 8.32 -4.29
CA ASP A 148 10.74 8.39 -2.97
C ASP A 148 11.50 7.11 -2.60
N ILE A 149 12.32 7.20 -1.55
CA ILE A 149 13.09 6.10 -0.96
C ILE A 149 12.79 6.03 0.53
N TYR A 150 12.43 4.85 1.02
CA TYR A 150 12.07 4.62 2.41
C TYR A 150 13.07 3.68 3.09
N PRO A 151 14.09 4.20 3.80
CA PRO A 151 15.18 3.38 4.37
C PRO A 151 14.72 2.39 5.44
N PHE A 152 13.66 2.73 6.18
CA PHE A 152 13.14 1.96 7.31
C PHE A 152 11.72 1.46 7.06
N TYR A 153 11.49 0.89 5.90
CA TYR A 153 10.19 0.51 5.38
C TYR A 153 10.28 -0.87 4.72
N GLY A 154 9.22 -1.60 4.72
CA GLY A 154 8.98 -2.81 3.94
C GLY A 154 7.54 -2.84 3.49
N SER A 155 7.20 -3.70 2.56
CA SER A 155 5.84 -3.88 2.08
C SER A 155 5.55 -5.36 1.84
N ASP A 156 4.29 -5.70 1.64
CA ASP A 156 3.88 -7.03 1.21
C ASP A 156 4.62 -7.50 -0.06
N ALA A 157 4.89 -6.58 -1.01
CA ALA A 157 5.65 -6.92 -2.21
C ALA A 157 7.10 -7.26 -1.90
N SER A 158 7.75 -6.55 -0.99
CA SER A 158 9.11 -6.89 -0.55
C SER A 158 9.15 -8.16 0.31
N ALA A 159 8.09 -8.44 1.07
CA ALA A 159 7.95 -9.70 1.79
C ALA A 159 7.81 -10.90 0.84
N ALA A 160 7.07 -10.76 -0.26
CA ALA A 160 6.96 -11.77 -1.31
C ALA A 160 8.33 -12.09 -1.94
N MET A 161 9.12 -11.07 -2.28
CA MET A 161 10.48 -11.26 -2.81
C MET A 161 11.39 -12.00 -1.84
N LYS A 162 11.33 -11.67 -0.55
CA LYS A 162 12.10 -12.37 0.49
C LYS A 162 11.66 -13.83 0.65
N ALA A 163 10.40 -14.14 0.39
CA ALA A 163 9.87 -15.49 0.41
C ALA A 163 10.23 -16.34 -0.83
N GLY A 164 10.90 -15.75 -1.83
CA GLY A 164 11.38 -16.44 -3.02
C GLY A 164 10.45 -16.37 -4.23
N TRP A 165 9.45 -15.49 -4.22
CA TRP A 165 8.61 -15.28 -5.40
C TRP A 165 9.37 -14.48 -6.46
N ASP A 166 9.39 -14.98 -7.69
CA ASP A 166 10.02 -14.32 -8.84
C ASP A 166 8.97 -13.48 -9.58
N VAL A 167 8.70 -12.27 -9.07
CA VAL A 167 7.70 -11.34 -9.62
C VAL A 167 8.30 -9.96 -9.84
N ARG A 168 7.77 -9.22 -10.81
CA ARG A 168 8.03 -7.80 -10.92
C ARG A 168 7.23 -7.08 -9.84
N HIS A 169 7.91 -6.50 -8.88
CA HIS A 169 7.24 -5.87 -7.73
C HIS A 169 7.37 -4.35 -7.74
N ALA A 170 6.33 -3.69 -7.27
CA ALA A 170 6.30 -2.23 -7.08
C ALA A 170 5.46 -1.88 -5.86
N LEU A 171 5.58 -0.63 -5.45
CA LEU A 171 4.83 -0.06 -4.33
C LEU A 171 4.37 1.34 -4.70
N ILE A 172 3.07 1.57 -4.55
CA ILE A 172 2.45 2.89 -4.64
C ILE A 172 1.56 3.12 -3.42
N GLY A 173 1.26 4.38 -3.13
CA GLY A 173 0.27 4.67 -2.11
C GLY A 173 0.06 6.14 -1.83
N PRO A 174 -0.98 6.47 -1.04
CA PRO A 174 -1.19 7.84 -0.59
C PRO A 174 -0.11 8.25 0.40
N GLY A 175 0.28 9.52 0.38
CA GLY A 175 1.17 10.08 1.39
C GLY A 175 0.45 10.20 2.73
N ILE A 176 1.01 9.56 3.76
CA ILE A 176 0.47 9.56 5.12
C ILE A 176 1.53 10.06 6.08
N ASP A 177 1.18 11.07 6.85
CA ASP A 177 2.00 11.62 7.91
C ASP A 177 1.75 10.89 9.23
N ALA A 178 2.79 10.79 10.07
CA ALA A 178 2.76 10.20 11.41
C ALA A 178 2.27 8.73 11.43
N SER A 179 2.68 7.92 10.45
CA SER A 179 2.40 6.48 10.38
C SER A 179 2.66 5.79 11.72
N HIS A 180 1.80 4.84 12.10
CA HIS A 180 1.75 4.14 13.39
C HIS A 180 1.37 5.02 14.59
N ALA A 181 0.94 6.27 14.37
CA ALA A 181 0.48 7.17 15.42
C ALA A 181 -0.95 7.70 15.16
N TYR A 182 -1.21 8.98 15.34
CA TYR A 182 -2.45 9.63 14.90
C TYR A 182 -2.18 10.29 13.56
N GLU A 183 -2.54 9.59 12.51
CA GLU A 183 -2.11 9.82 11.15
C GLU A 183 -2.93 10.90 10.44
N ARG A 184 -2.34 11.43 9.38
CA ARG A 184 -2.96 12.45 8.57
C ARG A 184 -2.63 12.26 7.09
N THR A 185 -3.63 12.47 6.24
CA THR A 185 -3.50 12.56 4.78
C THR A 185 -4.51 13.55 4.22
N HIS A 186 -4.52 13.72 2.93
CA HIS A 186 -5.51 14.54 2.23
C HIS A 186 -6.18 13.73 1.11
N ARG A 187 -7.48 13.97 0.87
CA ARG A 187 -8.22 13.25 -0.17
C ARG A 187 -7.58 13.32 -1.56
N LYS A 188 -6.83 14.37 -1.88
CA LYS A 188 -6.11 14.48 -3.17
C LYS A 188 -5.09 13.37 -3.36
N SER A 189 -4.40 12.95 -2.30
CA SER A 189 -3.45 11.85 -2.37
C SER A 189 -4.17 10.52 -2.60
N LEU A 190 -5.31 10.29 -1.92
CA LEU A 190 -6.15 9.12 -2.18
C LEU A 190 -6.69 9.09 -3.62
N GLU A 191 -7.14 10.23 -4.12
CA GLU A 191 -7.61 10.38 -5.51
C GLU A 191 -6.49 10.12 -6.53
N ALA A 192 -5.28 10.64 -6.28
CA ALA A 192 -4.11 10.39 -7.14
C ALA A 192 -3.72 8.91 -7.14
N CYS A 193 -3.71 8.27 -5.96
CA CYS A 193 -3.42 6.85 -5.83
C CYS A 193 -4.49 5.99 -6.55
N SER A 194 -5.77 6.31 -6.37
CA SER A 194 -6.87 5.63 -7.07
C SER A 194 -6.76 5.74 -8.59
N LYS A 195 -6.44 6.92 -9.12
CA LYS A 195 -6.23 7.13 -10.56
C LYS A 195 -5.06 6.33 -11.10
N LEU A 196 -3.93 6.30 -10.38
CA LEU A 196 -2.76 5.52 -10.80
C LEU A 196 -3.06 4.02 -10.76
N LEU A 197 -3.75 3.53 -9.74
CA LEU A 197 -4.19 2.13 -9.65
C LEU A 197 -5.07 1.76 -10.87
N GLU A 198 -6.06 2.58 -11.20
CA GLU A 198 -6.94 2.36 -12.34
C GLU A 198 -6.16 2.38 -13.66
N ALA A 199 -5.28 3.35 -13.85
CA ALA A 199 -4.43 3.46 -15.02
C ALA A 199 -3.54 2.22 -15.19
N TYR A 200 -2.94 1.75 -14.10
CA TYR A 200 -2.11 0.55 -14.10
C TYR A 200 -2.90 -0.71 -14.43
N LEU A 201 -4.05 -0.92 -13.79
CA LEU A 201 -4.88 -2.11 -14.00
C LEU A 201 -5.51 -2.17 -15.40
N SER A 202 -5.63 -1.02 -16.07
CA SER A 202 -6.11 -0.91 -17.45
C SER A 202 -4.99 -0.97 -18.50
N ALA A 203 -3.73 -0.89 -18.07
CA ALA A 203 -2.58 -0.88 -18.96
C ALA A 203 -2.13 -2.29 -19.38
N GLN A 204 -1.32 -2.36 -20.44
CA GLN A 204 -0.60 -3.59 -20.79
C GLN A 204 0.56 -3.82 -19.82
N MET A 205 0.77 -5.08 -19.42
CA MET A 205 1.95 -5.44 -18.61
C MET A 205 3.27 -5.13 -19.34
N ILE A 206 4.32 -4.86 -18.57
CA ILE A 206 5.68 -4.67 -19.10
C ILE A 206 6.11 -5.92 -19.89
N GLY A 207 6.78 -5.71 -21.03
CA GLY A 207 7.25 -6.79 -21.91
C GLY A 207 6.37 -7.03 -23.13
N LYS A 208 5.16 -6.45 -23.17
CA LYS A 208 4.35 -6.32 -24.39
C LYS A 208 4.31 -4.85 -24.80
N LEU A 209 5.46 -4.31 -25.23
CA LEU A 209 5.49 -2.98 -25.84
C LEU A 209 4.70 -3.01 -27.13
N PRO A 210 3.71 -2.13 -27.35
CA PRO A 210 3.00 -2.05 -28.61
C PRO A 210 4.00 -1.83 -29.76
N GLY A 211 4.04 -2.74 -30.73
CA GLY A 211 4.77 -2.58 -31.99
C GLY A 211 6.26 -2.94 -32.00
N LYS A 212 6.78 -3.59 -30.97
CA LYS A 212 8.08 -4.29 -31.09
C LYS A 212 7.85 -5.78 -30.97
N GLU A 213 7.84 -6.47 -32.11
CA GLU A 213 8.12 -7.89 -32.18
C GLU A 213 9.54 -8.12 -31.67
N GLY A 214 9.65 -8.83 -30.58
CA GLY A 214 10.90 -9.18 -29.94
C GLY A 214 10.69 -9.43 -28.46
N ASP A 215 10.10 -10.59 -28.14
CA ASP A 215 10.28 -11.17 -26.82
C ASP A 215 11.78 -11.23 -26.56
N ILE A 216 12.23 -10.65 -25.46
CA ILE A 216 13.59 -10.93 -24.99
C ILE A 216 13.54 -12.39 -24.55
N GLU A 217 13.82 -13.31 -25.48
CA GLU A 217 14.14 -14.68 -25.15
C GLU A 217 15.44 -14.67 -24.34
N TRP A 218 15.31 -14.84 -23.04
CA TRP A 218 16.43 -15.22 -22.21
C TRP A 218 16.82 -16.64 -22.64
N LYS A 219 17.80 -16.75 -23.53
CA LYS A 219 18.44 -18.05 -23.79
C LYS A 219 19.22 -18.44 -22.55
N ASN A 220 18.83 -19.59 -21.96
CA ASN A 220 19.54 -20.26 -20.88
C ASN A 220 21.01 -20.52 -21.23
#